data_495d4170a09a3e56d1b674424449b747
#
_entry.id   495d4170a09a3e56d1b674424449b747
#
_cell.length_a   1.000
_cell.length_b   1.000
_cell.length_c   1.000
_cell.angle_alpha   90.00
_cell.angle_beta   90.00
_cell.angle_gamma   90.00
#
_symmetry.space_group_name_H-M   'P 1'
#
loop_
_entity.id
_entity.type
_entity.pdbx_description
1 polymer ?
#
loop_
_entity_poly.entity_id
_entity_poly.type
_entity_poly.pdbx_seq_one_letter_code
_entity_poly.pdbx_strand_id
1 'polypeptide(L)'
;MPDIGIEVPIVGNTAGMEGKYMQNINIGKSGIAVPFLGMGTWAIGGGAWWGDNDDALSVKAIQTAVEQGIQWIDTAPIYGLYHSEEVVGEAMKHIDRDKVVLSTKCGLEWRHESPILHKVVDGVQVYRDLSAKGIIEDVEDSLRRLH
;
A
#
# COMPACT_ATOMS: atom_id res chain seq x y z
N MET A 1 -15.79 12.28 23.49
CA MET A 1 -14.51 12.04 22.81
C MET A 1 -13.84 13.36 22.68
N PRO A 2 -12.58 13.56 23.09
CA PRO A 2 -11.91 14.82 22.90
C PRO A 2 -11.71 15.07 21.39
N ASP A 3 -12.08 16.26 20.97
CA ASP A 3 -11.87 16.77 19.63
C ASP A 3 -10.36 16.90 19.39
N ILE A 4 -9.81 16.00 18.57
CA ILE A 4 -8.44 16.13 18.08
C ILE A 4 -8.51 17.10 16.89
N GLY A 5 -8.46 18.38 17.18
CA GLY A 5 -8.45 19.46 16.19
C GLY A 5 -7.32 19.31 15.17
N ILE A 6 -7.54 18.48 14.16
CA ILE A 6 -6.71 18.42 12.96
C ILE A 6 -7.28 19.46 12.00
N GLU A 7 -6.75 20.67 12.04
CA GLU A 7 -6.98 21.62 10.95
C GLU A 7 -6.27 21.13 9.69
N VAL A 8 -7.04 20.62 8.72
CA VAL A 8 -6.54 20.35 7.37
C VAL A 8 -6.59 21.66 6.58
N PRO A 9 -5.45 22.29 6.28
CA PRO A 9 -5.45 23.53 5.51
C PRO A 9 -5.91 23.23 4.06
N ILE A 10 -6.93 23.95 3.62
CA ILE A 10 -7.38 23.92 2.22
C ILE A 10 -6.28 24.52 1.35
N VAL A 11 -5.78 23.74 0.39
CA VAL A 11 -4.67 24.09 -0.49
C VAL A 11 -5.03 25.26 -1.39
N GLY A 12 -4.48 26.42 -1.12
CA GLY A 12 -4.68 27.65 -1.89
C GLY A 12 -3.40 28.46 -2.15
N ASN A 13 -2.23 27.91 -1.93
CA ASN A 13 -0.96 28.50 -2.42
C ASN A 13 0.21 27.56 -2.10
N THR A 14 0.86 26.99 -3.09
CA THR A 14 1.95 26.00 -2.94
C THR A 14 3.31 26.64 -2.62
N ALA A 15 3.46 27.92 -2.68
CA ALA A 15 4.69 28.62 -2.31
C ALA A 15 4.82 28.67 -0.78
N GLY A 16 5.60 27.77 -0.20
CA GLY A 16 5.85 27.67 1.25
C GLY A 16 5.42 26.36 1.90
N MET A 17 4.93 25.39 1.11
CA MET A 17 4.49 24.08 1.62
C MET A 17 5.59 23.01 1.63
N GLU A 18 6.77 23.31 1.08
CA GLU A 18 7.86 22.33 0.88
C GLU A 18 8.43 21.71 2.18
N GLY A 19 8.06 22.17 3.36
CA GLY A 19 8.60 21.63 4.62
C GLY A 19 7.57 20.97 5.55
N LYS A 20 6.28 21.22 5.39
CA LYS A 20 5.29 20.89 6.42
C LYS A 20 4.66 19.50 6.24
N TYR A 21 4.56 19.00 5.01
CA TYR A 21 3.98 17.68 4.69
C TYR A 21 5.02 16.57 4.61
N MET A 22 6.31 16.92 4.66
CA MET A 22 7.44 15.99 4.64
C MET A 22 8.00 15.72 6.05
N GLN A 23 7.26 16.08 7.12
CA GLN A 23 7.65 15.72 8.47
C GLN A 23 7.49 14.21 8.66
N ASN A 24 8.54 13.56 9.12
CA ASN A 24 8.50 12.17 9.47
C ASN A 24 7.85 11.96 10.84
N ILE A 25 7.02 10.95 10.93
CA ILE A 25 6.44 10.44 12.17
C ILE A 25 6.97 9.03 12.46
N ASN A 26 7.13 8.70 13.72
CA ASN A 26 7.51 7.35 14.11
C ASN A 26 6.27 6.45 14.15
N ILE A 27 6.36 5.26 13.58
CA ILE A 27 5.34 4.22 13.72
C ILE A 27 5.45 3.63 15.13
N GLY A 28 4.75 4.24 16.08
CA GLY A 28 4.75 3.84 17.48
C GLY A 28 6.18 3.81 18.07
N LYS A 29 6.58 2.65 18.61
CA LYS A 29 7.91 2.41 19.21
C LYS A 29 8.82 1.56 18.33
N SER A 30 8.50 1.39 17.05
CA SER A 30 9.24 0.50 16.13
C SER A 30 10.63 1.03 15.73
N GLY A 31 10.88 2.32 15.88
CA GLY A 31 12.07 3.00 15.31
C GLY A 31 11.95 3.29 13.81
N ILE A 32 10.83 2.91 13.17
CA ILE A 32 10.58 3.20 11.77
C ILE A 32 9.94 4.58 11.67
N ALA A 33 10.58 5.48 10.91
CA ALA A 33 10.06 6.80 10.61
C ALA A 33 9.51 6.84 9.19
N VAL A 34 8.32 7.41 9.01
CA VAL A 34 7.65 7.57 7.71
C VAL A 34 7.20 9.01 7.53
N PRO A 35 7.09 9.50 6.28
CA PRO A 35 6.43 10.79 6.03
C PRO A 35 5.01 10.78 6.58
N PHE A 36 4.52 11.95 7.00
CA PHE A 36 3.13 12.11 7.46
C PHE A 36 2.10 11.71 6.39
N LEU A 37 2.45 11.86 5.11
CA LEU A 37 1.62 11.49 3.97
C LEU A 37 2.18 10.22 3.31
N GLY A 38 1.36 9.20 3.20
CA GLY A 38 1.65 7.97 2.45
C GLY A 38 0.78 7.85 1.21
N MET A 39 1.24 7.07 0.23
CA MET A 39 0.50 6.72 -0.99
C MET A 39 -0.19 5.38 -0.82
N GLY A 40 -1.52 5.36 -0.84
CA GLY A 40 -2.30 4.12 -0.91
C GLY A 40 -2.44 3.66 -2.37
N THR A 41 -2.37 2.36 -2.60
CA THR A 41 -2.36 1.77 -3.94
C THR A 41 -3.58 0.89 -4.25
N TRP A 42 -4.67 1.02 -3.48
CA TRP A 42 -5.86 0.20 -3.73
C TRP A 42 -6.44 0.42 -5.13
N ALA A 43 -6.52 1.67 -5.58
CA ALA A 43 -7.02 1.97 -6.91
C ALA A 43 -6.14 1.37 -8.03
N ILE A 44 -4.85 1.22 -7.80
CA ILE A 44 -3.89 0.60 -8.72
C ILE A 44 -4.21 -0.88 -8.97
N GLY A 45 -4.82 -1.56 -7.99
CA GLY A 45 -5.28 -2.94 -8.16
C GLY A 45 -6.33 -3.15 -9.24
N GLY A 46 -7.04 -2.10 -9.67
CA GLY A 46 -8.07 -2.19 -10.71
C GLY A 46 -9.23 -3.12 -10.34
N GLY A 47 -9.67 -3.93 -11.30
CA GLY A 47 -10.68 -4.98 -11.12
C GLY A 47 -12.10 -4.43 -10.89
N ALA A 48 -12.96 -5.22 -10.25
CA ALA A 48 -14.37 -4.89 -10.05
C ALA A 48 -14.64 -3.59 -9.28
N TRP A 49 -13.68 -3.10 -8.49
CA TRP A 49 -13.84 -1.90 -7.67
C TRP A 49 -13.41 -0.61 -8.38
N TRP A 50 -12.40 -0.68 -9.23
CA TRP A 50 -11.75 0.48 -9.81
C TRP A 50 -11.73 0.47 -11.35
N GLY A 51 -12.15 -0.66 -11.97
CA GLY A 51 -12.13 -0.83 -13.42
C GLY A 51 -10.72 -1.07 -13.97
N ASP A 52 -10.58 -0.84 -15.27
CA ASP A 52 -9.30 -1.00 -15.94
C ASP A 52 -8.30 0.08 -15.49
N ASN A 53 -7.04 -0.32 -15.35
CA ASN A 53 -5.96 0.56 -14.94
C ASN A 53 -4.80 0.45 -15.94
N ASP A 54 -4.06 1.55 -16.09
CA ASP A 54 -2.83 1.59 -16.88
C ASP A 54 -1.63 1.40 -15.92
N ASP A 55 -1.01 0.23 -15.96
CA ASP A 55 0.09 -0.13 -15.09
C ASP A 55 1.32 0.76 -15.32
N ALA A 56 1.59 1.18 -16.57
CA ALA A 56 2.73 2.05 -16.86
C ALA A 56 2.53 3.44 -16.25
N LEU A 57 1.30 3.97 -16.30
CA LEU A 57 0.96 5.22 -15.61
C LEU A 57 1.01 5.06 -14.10
N SER A 58 0.56 3.93 -13.57
CA SER A 58 0.60 3.62 -12.13
C SER A 58 2.03 3.52 -11.61
N VAL A 59 2.90 2.82 -12.31
CA VAL A 59 4.35 2.77 -12.03
C VAL A 59 4.96 4.17 -12.02
N LYS A 60 4.65 4.98 -13.03
CA LYS A 60 5.15 6.36 -13.12
C LYS A 60 4.62 7.22 -11.97
N ALA A 61 3.36 7.05 -11.58
CA ALA A 61 2.78 7.78 -10.45
C ALA A 61 3.49 7.45 -9.13
N ILE A 62 3.79 6.15 -8.88
CA ILE A 62 4.53 5.71 -7.68
C ILE A 62 5.94 6.32 -7.69
N GLN A 63 6.66 6.23 -8.80
CA GLN A 63 8.01 6.80 -8.92
C GLN A 63 8.00 8.31 -8.67
N THR A 64 7.05 9.03 -9.28
CA THR A 64 6.89 10.46 -9.09
C THR A 64 6.57 10.81 -7.64
N ALA A 65 5.69 10.05 -6.98
CA ALA A 65 5.37 10.25 -5.57
C ALA A 65 6.62 10.15 -4.69
N VAL A 66 7.46 9.13 -4.91
CA VAL A 66 8.72 8.95 -4.17
C VAL A 66 9.70 10.08 -4.46
N GLU A 67 9.86 10.51 -5.71
CA GLU A 67 10.68 11.67 -6.09
C GLU A 67 10.23 12.97 -5.41
N GLN A 68 8.92 13.11 -5.15
CA GLN A 68 8.34 14.23 -4.43
C GLN A 68 8.37 14.06 -2.90
N GLY A 69 9.00 12.98 -2.38
CA GLY A 69 9.20 12.73 -0.95
C GLY A 69 8.09 11.94 -0.28
N ILE A 70 7.10 11.43 -1.00
CA ILE A 70 6.11 10.47 -0.47
C ILE A 70 6.78 9.09 -0.44
N GLN A 71 7.51 8.82 0.63
CA GLN A 71 8.35 7.64 0.78
C GLN A 71 7.68 6.51 1.59
N TRP A 72 6.39 6.60 1.84
CA TRP A 72 5.59 5.54 2.42
C TRP A 72 4.52 5.10 1.43
N ILE A 73 4.56 3.83 1.01
CA ILE A 73 3.62 3.23 0.07
C ILE A 73 2.87 2.10 0.79
N ASP A 74 1.54 2.16 0.77
CA ASP A 74 0.66 1.16 1.37
C ASP A 74 -0.05 0.36 0.27
N THR A 75 0.09 -0.95 0.32
CA THR A 75 -0.54 -1.90 -0.59
C THR A 75 -1.19 -3.05 0.17
N ALA A 76 -1.74 -4.03 -0.54
CA ALA A 76 -2.24 -5.29 0.02
C ALA A 76 -2.34 -6.39 -1.06
N PRO A 77 -2.17 -7.67 -0.70
CA PRO A 77 -2.40 -8.79 -1.61
C PRO A 77 -3.81 -8.80 -2.22
N ILE A 78 -4.82 -8.39 -1.44
CA ILE A 78 -6.22 -8.38 -1.91
C ILE A 78 -6.53 -7.26 -2.92
N TYR A 79 -5.66 -6.29 -3.11
CA TYR A 79 -5.85 -5.21 -4.07
C TYR A 79 -5.62 -5.71 -5.49
N GLY A 80 -6.72 -6.05 -6.17
CA GLY A 80 -6.68 -6.67 -7.49
C GLY A 80 -6.11 -8.09 -7.48
N LEU A 81 -6.25 -8.85 -6.38
CA LEU A 81 -5.75 -10.22 -6.25
C LEU A 81 -4.26 -10.33 -6.64
N TYR A 82 -3.42 -9.60 -5.91
CA TYR A 82 -1.97 -9.40 -6.06
C TYR A 82 -1.55 -8.28 -7.03
N HIS A 83 -2.39 -7.85 -7.97
CA HIS A 83 -2.01 -6.93 -9.03
C HIS A 83 -1.39 -5.63 -8.51
N SER A 84 -1.97 -5.02 -7.46
CA SER A 84 -1.38 -3.81 -6.86
C SER A 84 0.05 -4.03 -6.34
N GLU A 85 0.33 -5.17 -5.69
CA GLU A 85 1.69 -5.48 -5.23
C GLU A 85 2.65 -5.71 -6.39
N GLU A 86 2.20 -6.33 -7.49
CA GLU A 86 3.01 -6.54 -8.70
C GLU A 86 3.39 -5.20 -9.34
N VAL A 87 2.44 -4.27 -9.46
CA VAL A 87 2.69 -2.92 -9.99
C VAL A 87 3.61 -2.10 -9.07
N VAL A 88 3.42 -2.19 -7.76
CA VAL A 88 4.34 -1.58 -6.78
C VAL A 88 5.73 -2.17 -6.91
N GLY A 89 5.85 -3.50 -7.00
CA GLY A 89 7.13 -4.18 -7.20
C GLY A 89 7.83 -3.75 -8.49
N GLU A 90 7.09 -3.59 -9.60
CA GLU A 90 7.65 -3.07 -10.85
C GLU A 90 8.20 -1.65 -10.68
N ALA A 91 7.48 -0.79 -9.97
CA ALA A 91 7.95 0.57 -9.66
C ALA A 91 9.24 0.54 -8.83
N MET A 92 9.33 -0.38 -7.85
CA MET A 92 10.47 -0.50 -6.94
C MET A 92 11.77 -0.90 -7.64
N LYS A 93 11.74 -1.56 -8.80
CA LYS A 93 12.95 -1.88 -9.58
C LYS A 93 13.79 -0.66 -9.96
N HIS A 94 13.20 0.52 -9.95
CA HIS A 94 13.81 1.79 -10.33
C HIS A 94 13.92 2.78 -9.17
N ILE A 95 13.62 2.34 -7.96
CA ILE A 95 13.63 3.14 -6.73
C ILE A 95 14.66 2.54 -5.77
N ASP A 96 15.44 3.38 -5.12
CA ASP A 96 16.33 2.97 -4.05
C ASP A 96 15.48 2.44 -2.86
N ARG A 97 15.58 1.15 -2.60
CA ARG A 97 14.75 0.44 -1.60
C ARG A 97 14.87 1.03 -0.20
N ASP A 98 16.06 1.53 0.16
CA ASP A 98 16.34 2.09 1.48
C ASP A 98 15.66 3.44 1.72
N LYS A 99 15.14 4.06 0.65
CA LYS A 99 14.42 5.34 0.73
C LYS A 99 12.91 5.19 0.91
N VAL A 100 12.39 3.97 0.84
CA VAL A 100 10.94 3.74 0.85
C VAL A 100 10.54 2.76 1.93
N VAL A 101 9.51 3.11 2.70
CA VAL A 101 8.82 2.19 3.59
C VAL A 101 7.62 1.61 2.83
N LEU A 102 7.60 0.30 2.67
CA LEU A 102 6.45 -0.43 2.13
C LEU A 102 5.66 -1.03 3.28
N SER A 103 4.35 -0.80 3.29
CA SER A 103 3.41 -1.52 4.14
C SER A 103 2.48 -2.36 3.28
N THR A 104 2.28 -3.61 3.69
CA THR A 104 1.30 -4.49 3.09
C THR A 104 0.51 -5.22 4.17
N LYS A 105 -0.36 -6.13 3.80
CA LYS A 105 -1.32 -6.77 4.71
C LYS A 105 -1.27 -8.29 4.55
N CYS A 106 -1.80 -9.02 5.51
CA CYS A 106 -1.92 -10.47 5.48
C CYS A 106 -3.28 -10.92 6.06
N GLY A 107 -3.59 -12.21 5.92
CA GLY A 107 -4.73 -12.85 6.55
C GLY A 107 -5.96 -13.00 5.67
N LEU A 108 -5.86 -12.73 4.36
CA LEU A 108 -6.85 -13.08 3.36
C LEU A 108 -6.25 -14.08 2.36
N GLU A 109 -6.93 -15.20 2.15
CA GLU A 109 -6.43 -16.36 1.43
C GLU A 109 -7.37 -16.76 0.30
N TRP A 110 -6.84 -17.08 -0.86
CA TRP A 110 -7.61 -17.60 -2.01
C TRP A 110 -6.88 -18.67 -2.82
N ARG A 111 -5.68 -19.08 -2.42
CA ARG A 111 -4.91 -20.19 -3.00
C ARG A 111 -5.50 -21.53 -2.58
N HIS A 112 -6.13 -21.59 -1.40
CA HIS A 112 -6.78 -22.75 -0.85
C HIS A 112 -7.98 -22.37 0.03
N GLU A 113 -8.88 -23.31 0.25
CA GLU A 113 -10.04 -23.11 1.13
C GLU A 113 -9.60 -23.02 2.60
N SER A 114 -10.24 -22.13 3.34
CA SER A 114 -10.14 -21.98 4.78
C SER A 114 -11.54 -22.00 5.39
N PRO A 115 -11.69 -22.30 6.68
CA PRO A 115 -13.01 -22.45 7.30
C PRO A 115 -13.89 -21.20 7.27
N ILE A 116 -13.32 -20.00 7.07
CA ILE A 116 -14.07 -18.75 7.14
C ILE A 116 -14.02 -18.05 5.78
N LEU A 117 -15.07 -18.24 4.98
CA LEU A 117 -15.29 -17.45 3.76
C LEU A 117 -15.46 -15.96 4.15
N HIS A 118 -14.63 -15.10 3.56
CA HIS A 118 -14.71 -13.66 3.75
C HIS A 118 -15.65 -12.99 2.74
N LYS A 119 -15.38 -13.20 1.46
CA LYS A 119 -16.18 -12.66 0.33
C LYS A 119 -15.78 -13.30 -0.99
N VAL A 120 -16.50 -12.98 -2.04
CA VAL A 120 -16.10 -13.27 -3.42
C VAL A 120 -15.61 -11.98 -4.08
N VAL A 121 -14.46 -12.02 -4.73
CA VAL A 121 -13.83 -10.90 -5.45
C VAL A 121 -13.53 -11.38 -6.86
N ASP A 122 -14.10 -10.74 -7.86
CA ASP A 122 -13.94 -11.11 -9.28
C ASP A 122 -14.13 -12.62 -9.57
N GLY A 123 -15.12 -13.22 -8.89
CA GLY A 123 -15.42 -14.66 -9.00
C GLY A 123 -14.52 -15.57 -8.16
N VAL A 124 -13.49 -15.05 -7.51
CA VAL A 124 -12.58 -15.79 -6.63
C VAL A 124 -13.11 -15.78 -5.19
N GLN A 125 -13.21 -16.94 -4.57
CA GLN A 125 -13.56 -17.06 -3.16
C GLN A 125 -12.34 -16.66 -2.29
N VAL A 126 -12.54 -15.66 -1.44
CA VAL A 126 -11.52 -15.17 -0.52
C VAL A 126 -11.90 -15.57 0.89
N TYR A 127 -10.99 -16.21 1.58
CA TYR A 127 -11.15 -16.70 2.95
C TYR A 127 -10.34 -15.87 3.94
N ARG A 128 -10.59 -16.05 5.23
CA ARG A 128 -9.74 -15.52 6.30
C ARG A 128 -8.83 -16.63 6.81
N ASP A 129 -7.53 -16.39 6.77
CA ASP A 129 -6.54 -17.27 7.37
C ASP A 129 -5.49 -16.45 8.13
N LEU A 130 -5.62 -16.41 9.45
CA LEU A 130 -4.66 -15.80 10.37
C LEU A 130 -3.88 -16.87 11.15
N SER A 131 -3.80 -18.09 10.62
CA SER A 131 -2.88 -19.09 11.15
C SER A 131 -1.43 -18.65 10.99
N ALA A 132 -0.55 -19.16 11.85
CA ALA A 132 0.88 -18.86 11.73
C ALA A 132 1.43 -19.24 10.35
N LYS A 133 0.95 -20.36 9.78
CA LYS A 133 1.33 -20.79 8.43
C LYS A 133 0.86 -19.79 7.37
N GLY A 134 -0.42 -19.41 7.39
CA GLY A 134 -0.99 -18.47 6.42
C GLY A 134 -0.30 -17.11 6.46
N ILE A 135 -0.01 -16.58 7.64
CA ILE A 135 0.70 -15.30 7.80
C ILE A 135 2.13 -15.39 7.21
N ILE A 136 2.85 -16.49 7.44
CA ILE A 136 4.20 -16.69 6.90
C ILE A 136 4.15 -16.76 5.37
N GLU A 137 3.22 -17.54 4.81
CA GLU A 137 3.04 -17.68 3.36
C GLU A 137 2.70 -16.33 2.71
N ASP A 138 1.79 -15.55 3.31
CA ASP A 138 1.42 -14.21 2.83
C ASP A 138 2.64 -13.27 2.81
N VAL A 139 3.42 -13.24 3.88
CA VAL A 139 4.63 -12.39 3.98
C VAL A 139 5.67 -12.78 2.95
N GLU A 140 5.95 -14.09 2.79
CA GLU A 140 6.91 -14.57 1.80
C GLU A 140 6.46 -14.26 0.37
N ASP A 141 5.16 -14.39 0.09
CA ASP A 141 4.58 -14.06 -1.22
C ASP A 141 4.65 -12.55 -1.50
N SER A 142 4.32 -11.72 -0.52
CA SER A 142 4.45 -10.27 -0.65
C SER A 142 5.89 -9.83 -0.85
N LEU A 143 6.85 -10.41 -0.12
CA LEU A 143 8.28 -10.15 -0.31
C LEU A 143 8.74 -10.50 -1.73
N ARG A 144 8.24 -11.59 -2.32
CA ARG A 144 8.59 -11.95 -3.71
C ARG A 144 8.04 -10.96 -4.73
N ARG A 145 6.85 -10.39 -4.50
CA ARG A 145 6.22 -9.42 -5.41
C ARG A 145 6.79 -8.02 -5.26
N LEU A 146 7.15 -7.62 -4.04
CA LEU A 146 7.56 -6.24 -3.72
C LEU A 146 9.09 -6.01 -3.85
N HIS A 147 9.90 -7.08 -3.98
CA HIS A 147 11.37 -7.11 -4.11
C HIS A 147 12.14 -6.67 -2.86
#